data_1e48f8c162fa17c5dd21f4af6db8ec9a
#
_entry.id   1e48f8c162fa17c5dd21f4af6db8ec9a
#
_cell.length_a   1.000
_cell.length_b   1.000
_cell.length_c   1.000
_cell.angle_alpha   90.00
_cell.angle_beta   90.00
_cell.angle_gamma   90.00
#
_symmetry.space_group_name_H-M   'P 1'
#
loop_
_entity.id
_entity.type
_entity.pdbx_description
1 polymer ?
#
loop_
_entity_poly.entity_id
_entity_poly.type
_entity_poly.pdbx_seq_one_letter_code
_entity_poly.pdbx_strand_id
1 'polypeptide(L)'
;MTVRGMSKILAVALASILALTRVGAMAQQSAVRQACAVEIERHCAGVQPGDGRMRACVKEHFTEFSESCKQALLSSVAVVKACKTDVQQTCSGVQPGGGRIQACMKDHFAEYSEPCRQAIITAKFGKR
;
A
#
# COMPACT_ATOMS: atom_id res chain seq x y z
N MET A 1 -54.91 6.50 4.36
CA MET A 1 -53.64 6.16 3.74
C MET A 1 -52.66 5.83 4.84
N THR A 2 -52.28 4.58 4.94
CA THR A 2 -51.71 3.97 6.15
C THR A 2 -50.17 4.16 6.20
N VAL A 3 -49.70 4.71 7.32
CA VAL A 3 -48.29 4.98 7.69
C VAL A 3 -47.36 3.74 7.61
N ARG A 4 -47.93 2.53 7.46
CA ARG A 4 -47.21 1.25 7.37
C ARG A 4 -46.45 1.04 6.08
N GLY A 5 -46.80 1.74 4.98
CA GLY A 5 -46.12 1.60 3.69
C GLY A 5 -44.78 2.36 3.59
N MET A 6 -44.70 3.50 4.25
CA MET A 6 -43.49 4.35 4.22
C MET A 6 -42.33 3.77 5.02
N SER A 7 -42.60 3.00 6.08
CA SER A 7 -41.55 2.39 6.92
C SER A 7 -40.77 1.28 6.19
N LYS A 8 -41.45 0.52 5.31
CA LYS A 8 -40.80 -0.56 4.54
C LYS A 8 -39.92 -0.03 3.40
N ILE A 9 -40.30 1.09 2.77
CA ILE A 9 -39.54 1.71 1.69
C ILE A 9 -38.26 2.37 2.25
N LEU A 10 -38.35 3.00 3.43
CA LEU A 10 -37.16 3.57 4.09
C LEU A 10 -36.16 2.49 4.53
N ALA A 11 -36.62 1.34 5.00
CA ALA A 11 -35.73 0.24 5.42
C ALA A 11 -34.96 -0.39 4.26
N VAL A 12 -35.59 -0.51 3.09
CA VAL A 12 -34.93 -1.05 1.88
C VAL A 12 -33.89 -0.07 1.31
N ALA A 13 -34.17 1.24 1.35
CA ALA A 13 -33.23 2.27 0.88
C ALA A 13 -31.97 2.34 1.76
N LEU A 14 -32.09 2.19 3.07
CA LEU A 14 -30.95 2.18 4.00
C LEU A 14 -30.06 0.93 3.84
N ALA A 15 -30.64 -0.23 3.54
CA ALA A 15 -29.85 -1.45 3.29
C ALA A 15 -29.01 -1.38 2.02
N SER A 16 -29.48 -0.68 0.98
CA SER A 16 -28.76 -0.51 -0.29
C SER A 16 -27.57 0.42 -0.18
N ILE A 17 -27.58 1.40 0.73
CA ILE A 17 -26.48 2.35 0.92
C ILE A 17 -25.29 1.68 1.67
N LEU A 18 -25.56 0.74 2.58
CA LEU A 18 -24.49 0.03 3.29
C LEU A 18 -23.70 -0.97 2.40
N ALA A 19 -24.26 -1.42 1.30
CA ALA A 19 -23.58 -2.35 0.39
C ALA A 19 -22.50 -1.67 -0.48
N LEU A 20 -22.59 -0.36 -0.71
CA LEU A 20 -21.67 0.42 -1.54
C LEU A 20 -20.38 0.84 -0.83
N THR A 21 -20.31 0.76 0.49
CA THR A 21 -19.16 1.21 1.28
C THR A 21 -18.05 0.15 1.40
N ARG A 22 -18.25 -1.08 0.95
CA ARG A 22 -17.26 -2.17 1.05
C ARG A 22 -16.26 -2.25 -0.11
N VAL A 23 -16.45 -1.49 -1.17
CA VAL A 23 -15.58 -1.55 -2.37
C VAL A 23 -14.30 -0.72 -2.19
N GLY A 24 -14.23 0.17 -1.21
CA GLY A 24 -13.08 1.07 -0.99
C GLY A 24 -11.87 0.47 -0.27
N ALA A 25 -11.99 -0.69 0.36
CA ALA A 25 -10.93 -1.22 1.23
C ALA A 25 -9.86 -2.08 0.51
N MET A 26 -10.06 -2.44 -0.74
CA MET A 26 -9.13 -3.28 -1.51
C MET A 26 -8.13 -2.51 -2.40
N ALA A 27 -8.21 -1.20 -2.46
CA ALA A 27 -7.47 -0.40 -3.44
C ALA A 27 -6.08 0.08 -2.99
N GLN A 28 -5.53 -0.40 -1.86
CA GLN A 28 -4.24 0.06 -1.34
C GLN A 28 -3.19 -1.04 -1.20
N GLN A 29 -3.15 -1.94 -2.15
CA GLN A 29 -1.99 -2.82 -2.26
C GLN A 29 -0.80 -2.00 -2.76
N SER A 30 0.37 -2.16 -2.12
CA SER A 30 1.58 -1.46 -2.56
C SER A 30 1.88 -1.83 -4.02
N ALA A 31 2.47 -0.88 -4.78
CA ALA A 31 2.87 -1.12 -6.17
C ALA A 31 3.79 -2.36 -6.29
N VAL A 32 4.63 -2.60 -5.30
CA VAL A 32 5.48 -3.80 -5.21
C VAL A 32 4.62 -5.07 -5.13
N ARG A 33 3.61 -5.09 -4.25
CA ARG A 33 2.74 -6.27 -4.13
C ARG A 33 2.00 -6.57 -5.44
N GLN A 34 1.47 -5.55 -6.09
CA GLN A 34 0.77 -5.72 -7.36
C GLN A 34 1.68 -6.20 -8.48
N ALA A 35 2.89 -5.65 -8.57
CA ALA A 35 3.82 -5.96 -9.66
C ALA A 35 4.62 -7.26 -9.42
N CYS A 36 4.83 -7.67 -8.16
CA CYS A 36 5.79 -8.71 -7.81
C CYS A 36 5.18 -9.93 -7.12
N ALA A 37 3.88 -9.94 -6.77
CA ALA A 37 3.30 -10.97 -5.90
C ALA A 37 3.60 -12.39 -6.38
N VAL A 38 3.31 -12.67 -7.65
CA VAL A 38 3.50 -14.01 -8.26
C VAL A 38 4.98 -14.41 -8.30
N GLU A 39 5.86 -13.46 -8.60
CA GLU A 39 7.29 -13.71 -8.73
C GLU A 39 7.95 -13.92 -7.38
N ILE A 40 7.57 -13.11 -6.36
CA ILE A 40 8.05 -13.30 -4.99
C ILE A 40 7.54 -14.62 -4.43
N GLU A 41 6.30 -15.00 -4.68
CA GLU A 41 5.77 -16.30 -4.28
C GLU A 41 6.54 -17.46 -4.94
N ARG A 42 6.88 -17.33 -6.22
CA ARG A 42 7.62 -18.35 -6.97
C ARG A 42 9.05 -18.53 -6.46
N HIS A 43 9.78 -17.43 -6.26
CA HIS A 43 11.22 -17.46 -5.95
C HIS A 43 11.50 -17.49 -4.45
N CYS A 44 10.58 -16.94 -3.63
CA CYS A 44 10.75 -16.80 -2.19
C CYS A 44 9.71 -17.60 -1.37
N ALA A 45 9.12 -18.65 -1.96
CA ALA A 45 8.21 -19.53 -1.27
C ALA A 45 8.85 -20.10 0.01
N GLY A 46 8.12 -20.06 1.13
CA GLY A 46 8.61 -20.57 2.42
C GLY A 46 9.55 -19.65 3.19
N VAL A 47 9.97 -18.51 2.61
CA VAL A 47 10.75 -17.51 3.34
C VAL A 47 9.83 -16.76 4.30
N GLN A 48 10.04 -16.96 5.60
CA GLN A 48 9.26 -16.29 6.63
C GLN A 48 9.61 -14.79 6.69
N PRO A 49 8.62 -13.88 6.77
CA PRO A 49 8.87 -12.48 6.99
C PRO A 49 9.60 -12.21 8.32
N GLY A 50 10.49 -11.24 8.33
CA GLY A 50 11.28 -10.85 9.51
C GLY A 50 12.77 -10.88 9.24
N ASP A 51 13.53 -10.20 10.07
CA ASP A 51 15.00 -10.16 10.09
C ASP A 51 15.67 -9.89 8.73
N GLY A 52 14.95 -9.26 7.79
CA GLY A 52 15.46 -9.00 6.44
C GLY A 52 15.51 -10.21 5.50
N ARG A 53 15.04 -11.37 5.92
CA ARG A 53 15.10 -12.62 5.12
C ARG A 53 14.40 -12.49 3.77
N MET A 54 13.19 -11.90 3.74
CA MET A 54 12.49 -11.64 2.48
C MET A 54 13.26 -10.69 1.58
N ARG A 55 13.89 -9.66 2.16
CA ARG A 55 14.74 -8.72 1.39
C ARG A 55 15.97 -9.42 0.80
N ALA A 56 16.59 -10.31 1.55
CA ALA A 56 17.74 -11.10 1.05
C ALA A 56 17.33 -11.97 -0.14
N CYS A 57 16.23 -12.72 -0.02
CA CYS A 57 15.67 -13.53 -1.10
C CYS A 57 15.35 -12.69 -2.35
N VAL A 58 14.64 -11.58 -2.19
CA VAL A 58 14.32 -10.67 -3.31
C VAL A 58 15.59 -10.12 -3.99
N LYS A 59 16.63 -9.83 -3.22
CA LYS A 59 17.91 -9.37 -3.75
C LYS A 59 18.61 -10.45 -4.56
N GLU A 60 18.61 -11.69 -4.06
CA GLU A 60 19.23 -12.86 -4.71
C GLU A 60 18.60 -13.14 -6.07
N HIS A 61 17.26 -13.11 -6.14
CA HIS A 61 16.51 -13.39 -7.36
C HIS A 61 16.17 -12.15 -8.20
N PHE A 62 16.74 -10.99 -7.89
CA PHE A 62 16.37 -9.72 -8.53
C PHE A 62 16.47 -9.75 -10.08
N THR A 63 17.48 -10.44 -10.62
CA THR A 63 17.69 -10.52 -12.08
C THR A 63 16.62 -11.37 -12.79
N GLU A 64 15.97 -12.26 -12.07
CA GLU A 64 14.94 -13.17 -12.58
C GLU A 64 13.55 -12.54 -12.65
N PHE A 65 13.36 -11.41 -11.97
CA PHE A 65 12.07 -10.71 -11.93
C PHE A 65 11.78 -9.95 -13.23
N SER A 66 10.51 -9.79 -13.53
CA SER A 66 10.05 -8.96 -14.67
C SER A 66 10.47 -7.50 -14.50
N GLU A 67 10.55 -6.77 -15.60
CA GLU A 67 10.87 -5.34 -15.57
C GLU A 67 9.87 -4.54 -14.74
N SER A 68 8.58 -4.91 -14.75
CA SER A 68 7.57 -4.24 -13.93
C SER A 68 7.81 -4.44 -12.44
N CYS A 69 8.19 -5.63 -12.01
CA CYS A 69 8.56 -5.93 -10.64
C CYS A 69 9.85 -5.20 -10.24
N LYS A 70 10.90 -5.28 -11.04
CA LYS A 70 12.16 -4.55 -10.82
C LYS A 70 11.94 -3.05 -10.63
N GLN A 71 11.16 -2.43 -11.52
CA GLN A 71 10.81 -1.01 -11.43
C GLN A 71 10.08 -0.67 -10.13
N ALA A 72 9.12 -1.48 -9.72
CA ALA A 72 8.39 -1.28 -8.47
C ALA A 72 9.31 -1.39 -7.24
N LEU A 73 10.22 -2.38 -7.24
CA LEU A 73 11.22 -2.55 -6.18
C LEU A 73 12.18 -1.36 -6.09
N LEU A 74 12.74 -0.92 -7.21
CA LEU A 74 13.66 0.23 -7.26
C LEU A 74 12.97 1.52 -6.80
N SER A 75 11.72 1.74 -7.23
CA SER A 75 10.93 2.89 -6.80
C SER A 75 10.67 2.87 -5.29
N SER A 76 10.38 1.69 -4.71
CA SER A 76 10.16 1.57 -3.27
C SER A 76 11.44 1.85 -2.47
N VAL A 77 12.60 1.39 -2.95
CA VAL A 77 13.91 1.68 -2.33
C VAL A 77 14.20 3.18 -2.37
N ALA A 78 13.91 3.86 -3.49
CA ALA A 78 14.08 5.31 -3.61
C ALA A 78 13.23 6.07 -2.58
N VAL A 79 11.95 5.69 -2.42
CA VAL A 79 11.06 6.28 -1.40
C VAL A 79 11.60 6.04 0.02
N VAL A 80 11.98 4.80 0.34
CA VAL A 80 12.53 4.48 1.68
C VAL A 80 13.77 5.34 1.98
N LYS A 81 14.67 5.47 1.00
CA LYS A 81 15.89 6.29 1.16
C LYS A 81 15.58 7.77 1.36
N ALA A 82 14.70 8.34 0.53
CA ALA A 82 14.35 9.76 0.58
C ALA A 82 13.55 10.14 1.82
N CYS A 83 12.68 9.22 2.31
CA CYS A 83 11.72 9.49 3.39
C CYS A 83 12.18 9.01 4.77
N LYS A 84 13.34 8.39 4.88
CA LYS A 84 13.80 7.76 6.13
C LYS A 84 13.68 8.68 7.35
N THR A 85 14.21 9.89 7.26
CA THR A 85 14.22 10.86 8.35
C THR A 85 12.82 11.35 8.68
N ASP A 86 12.05 11.72 7.65
CA ASP A 86 10.68 12.21 7.81
C ASP A 86 9.79 11.14 8.51
N VAL A 87 9.86 9.89 8.05
CA VAL A 87 9.09 8.78 8.64
C VAL A 87 9.53 8.49 10.08
N GLN A 88 10.82 8.56 10.37
CA GLN A 88 11.30 8.40 11.74
C GLN A 88 10.79 9.49 12.68
N GLN A 89 10.61 10.70 12.21
CA GLN A 89 10.09 11.82 13.02
C GLN A 89 8.57 11.71 13.21
N THR A 90 7.81 11.46 12.15
CA THR A 90 6.35 11.52 12.20
C THR A 90 5.67 10.19 12.53
N CYS A 91 6.32 9.07 12.22
CA CYS A 91 5.75 7.72 12.35
C CYS A 91 6.52 6.81 13.33
N SER A 92 7.34 7.38 14.23
CA SER A 92 8.21 6.62 15.15
C SER A 92 7.47 5.62 16.05
N GLY A 93 6.21 5.90 16.41
CA GLY A 93 5.37 5.03 17.23
C GLY A 93 4.61 3.96 16.43
N VAL A 94 4.73 3.96 15.11
CA VAL A 94 3.95 3.06 14.25
C VAL A 94 4.71 1.77 13.99
N GLN A 95 4.16 0.64 14.48
CA GLN A 95 4.74 -0.67 14.24
C GLN A 95 4.61 -1.08 12.77
N PRO A 96 5.67 -1.58 12.12
CA PRO A 96 5.62 -2.08 10.75
C PRO A 96 4.65 -3.25 10.57
N GLY A 97 4.08 -3.39 9.38
CA GLY A 97 3.15 -4.45 9.01
C GLY A 97 1.75 -3.94 8.67
N GLY A 98 0.98 -4.73 7.94
CA GLY A 98 -0.41 -4.40 7.55
C GLY A 98 -0.61 -3.07 6.85
N GLY A 99 0.44 -2.46 6.28
CA GLY A 99 0.35 -1.15 5.62
C GLY A 99 0.31 0.06 6.56
N ARG A 100 0.52 -0.13 7.87
CA ARG A 100 0.43 0.94 8.88
C ARG A 100 1.40 2.10 8.62
N ILE A 101 2.64 1.81 8.23
CA ILE A 101 3.61 2.86 7.87
C ILE A 101 3.12 3.63 6.64
N GLN A 102 2.56 2.96 5.63
CA GLN A 102 2.02 3.64 4.45
C GLN A 102 0.83 4.54 4.79
N ALA A 103 -0.04 4.11 5.70
CA ALA A 103 -1.15 4.93 6.19
C ALA A 103 -0.62 6.19 6.90
N CYS A 104 0.31 6.03 7.84
CA CYS A 104 0.96 7.15 8.51
C CYS A 104 1.64 8.11 7.51
N MET A 105 2.38 7.59 6.55
CA MET A 105 3.02 8.40 5.51
C MET A 105 2.01 9.20 4.68
N LYS A 106 0.83 8.64 4.43
CA LYS A 106 -0.23 9.33 3.71
C LYS A 106 -0.81 10.48 4.53
N ASP A 107 -1.05 10.23 5.83
CA ASP A 107 -1.65 11.21 6.73
C ASP A 107 -0.73 12.42 6.97
N HIS A 108 0.60 12.18 7.01
CA HIS A 108 1.62 13.21 7.24
C HIS A 108 2.31 13.72 5.96
N PHE A 109 1.78 13.41 4.77
CA PHE A 109 2.44 13.72 3.49
C PHE A 109 2.80 15.20 3.33
N ALA A 110 1.96 16.10 3.80
CA ALA A 110 2.19 17.55 3.71
C ALA A 110 3.37 18.05 4.57
N GLU A 111 3.71 17.30 5.62
CA GLU A 111 4.78 17.66 6.57
C GLU A 111 6.17 17.18 6.11
N TYR A 112 6.23 16.32 5.09
CA TYR A 112 7.46 15.72 4.62
C TYR A 112 8.33 16.70 3.81
N SER A 113 9.62 16.47 3.85
CA SER A 113 10.61 17.19 3.04
C SER A 113 10.30 17.06 1.55
N GLU A 114 10.71 18.06 0.77
CA GLU A 114 10.50 18.06 -0.68
C GLU A 114 11.09 16.80 -1.36
N PRO A 115 12.32 16.34 -1.03
CA PRO A 115 12.85 15.11 -1.61
C PRO A 115 11.98 13.88 -1.34
N CYS A 116 11.43 13.76 -0.13
CA CYS A 116 10.52 12.66 0.23
C CYS A 116 9.22 12.74 -0.57
N ARG A 117 8.58 13.91 -0.62
CA ARG A 117 7.35 14.11 -1.40
C ARG A 117 7.55 13.79 -2.87
N GLN A 118 8.64 14.26 -3.48
CA GLN A 118 8.97 13.99 -4.88
C GLN A 118 9.21 12.50 -5.13
N ALA A 119 9.91 11.81 -4.25
CA ALA A 119 10.12 10.36 -4.36
C ALA A 119 8.79 9.58 -4.34
N ILE A 120 7.86 9.96 -3.45
CA ILE A 120 6.52 9.35 -3.35
C ILE A 120 5.72 9.61 -4.63
N ILE A 121 5.70 10.86 -5.13
CA ILE A 121 4.99 11.24 -6.35
C ILE A 121 5.55 10.48 -7.55
N THR A 122 6.87 10.43 -7.69
CA THR A 122 7.53 9.71 -8.77
C THR A 122 7.23 8.20 -8.72
N ALA A 123 7.27 7.58 -7.54
CA ALA A 123 6.94 6.18 -7.37
C ALA A 123 5.48 5.87 -7.73
N LYS A 124 4.56 6.80 -7.47
CA LYS A 124 3.13 6.64 -7.73
C LYS A 124 2.74 6.95 -9.17
N PHE A 125 3.33 7.98 -9.77
CA PHE A 125 2.92 8.52 -11.07
C PHE A 125 4.01 8.50 -12.15
N GLY A 126 5.26 8.19 -11.81
CA GLY A 126 6.43 8.29 -12.69
C GLY A 126 6.51 7.27 -13.82
N LYS A 127 5.47 6.47 -14.04
CA LYS A 127 5.35 5.59 -15.20
C LYS A 127 4.57 6.31 -16.31
N ARG A 128 5.26 7.12 -17.08
CA ARG A 128 4.83 7.50 -18.41
C ARG A 128 5.96 7.27 -19.39
#